data_c65ecf653c3f1ac27eed97909fce41d9
#
_entry.id   c65ecf653c3f1ac27eed97909fce41d9
#
_cell.length_a   1.000
_cell.length_b   1.000
_cell.length_c   1.000
_cell.angle_alpha   90.00
_cell.angle_beta   90.00
_cell.angle_gamma   90.00
#
_symmetry.space_group_name_H-M   'P 1'
#
loop_
_entity.id
_entity.type
_entity.pdbx_description
1 polymer ?
#
loop_
_entity_poly.entity_id
_entity_poly.type
_entity_poly.pdbx_seq_one_letter_code
_entity_poly.pdbx_strand_id
1 'polypeptide(L)'
;MSTGGQAQIGNVDLVKQLNGAAVYRLIDQQGPISRIQIAELSQLAPASVTKITRQLLERGLIKEVDQQASTGGRRAISIVSETRHFHTVAVRLGRHDATITLYDMSGKSLGEEHYPLPERTQETLENALFIAIAQFIENYQRKLRELIAIAVILPGLVDPALGVVRYMPHISVNNWALVDNLKQRFNVTSFVGHDIRSLALAEHYFGATRDCEDSILVRLHRGTGAGIIVNGQIFLGNNGNVGEIGHIQIDPLGERCHCGNFGCLETVAANAAIEHRVRQLLTQGYPSKLTLDDCSISAICKAANRGDLLASEVIEHVGRYLGKAVAIAINLFNPQKVVIAGEITEAEKVLLPAIQSCINTQVLKDFRKNLPVVTSELNHRSAIGAFALAKRAMLNGVLLQRLLES
;
A
#
# COMPACT_ATOMS: atom_id res chain seq x y z
N MET A 1 39.19 -20.76 -10.85
CA MET A 1 39.00 -21.21 -9.46
C MET A 1 37.48 -21.13 -9.17
N SER A 2 36.89 -22.30 -9.09
CA SER A 2 35.41 -22.47 -8.94
C SER A 2 35.03 -22.16 -7.50
N THR A 3 34.19 -21.15 -7.29
CA THR A 3 33.48 -20.96 -6.02
C THR A 3 32.28 -21.87 -6.03
N GLY A 4 32.38 -23.00 -5.34
CA GLY A 4 31.32 -23.94 -5.13
C GLY A 4 30.12 -23.26 -4.46
N GLY A 5 28.95 -23.34 -5.11
CA GLY A 5 27.68 -23.00 -4.50
C GLY A 5 27.43 -23.93 -3.30
N GLN A 6 27.43 -23.37 -2.10
CA GLN A 6 26.90 -24.05 -0.94
C GLN A 6 25.41 -24.29 -1.18
N ALA A 7 25.03 -25.56 -1.38
CA ALA A 7 23.63 -25.97 -1.32
C ALA A 7 23.11 -25.55 0.06
N GLN A 8 22.16 -24.62 0.09
CA GLN A 8 21.41 -24.31 1.31
C GLN A 8 20.67 -25.60 1.71
N ILE A 9 21.19 -26.30 2.71
CA ILE A 9 20.48 -27.34 3.42
C ILE A 9 19.24 -26.64 3.97
N GLY A 10 18.05 -27.01 3.45
CA GLY A 10 16.80 -26.35 3.78
C GLY A 10 16.62 -26.29 5.29
N ASN A 11 16.62 -25.08 5.84
CA ASN A 11 16.33 -24.86 7.25
C ASN A 11 14.92 -25.39 7.50
N VAL A 12 14.76 -26.40 8.35
CA VAL A 12 13.48 -27.05 8.66
C VAL A 12 12.43 -26.02 9.09
N ASP A 13 12.85 -24.97 9.79
CA ASP A 13 11.98 -23.90 10.25
C ASP A 13 11.47 -23.04 9.07
N LEU A 14 12.31 -22.77 8.07
CA LEU A 14 11.91 -22.07 6.86
C LEU A 14 10.87 -22.89 6.07
N VAL A 15 11.07 -24.19 5.92
CA VAL A 15 10.11 -25.10 5.26
C VAL A 15 8.79 -25.12 6.02
N LYS A 16 8.82 -25.18 7.34
CA LYS A 16 7.64 -25.15 8.22
C LYS A 16 6.90 -23.80 8.06
N GLN A 17 7.62 -22.69 8.05
CA GLN A 17 7.07 -21.35 7.81
C GLN A 17 6.39 -21.25 6.44
N LEU A 18 7.06 -21.66 5.37
CA LEU A 18 6.53 -21.61 4.01
C LEU A 18 5.27 -22.48 3.83
N ASN A 19 5.28 -23.69 4.40
CA ASN A 19 4.13 -24.59 4.35
C ASN A 19 2.94 -24.03 5.16
N GLY A 20 3.20 -23.49 6.35
CA GLY A 20 2.19 -22.82 7.17
C GLY A 20 1.58 -21.61 6.46
N ALA A 21 2.42 -20.79 5.82
CA ALA A 21 2.01 -19.65 5.02
C ALA A 21 1.15 -20.04 3.82
N ALA A 22 1.53 -21.10 3.09
CA ALA A 22 0.78 -21.60 1.94
C ALA A 22 -0.63 -22.06 2.36
N VAL A 23 -0.73 -22.84 3.43
CA VAL A 23 -2.02 -23.32 3.98
C VAL A 23 -2.88 -22.15 4.46
N TYR A 24 -2.33 -21.23 5.25
CA TYR A 24 -3.07 -20.08 5.75
C TYR A 24 -3.55 -19.16 4.62
N ARG A 25 -2.71 -18.92 3.62
CA ARG A 25 -3.06 -18.10 2.43
C ARG A 25 -4.24 -18.68 1.68
N LEU A 26 -4.27 -19.99 1.43
CA LEU A 26 -5.41 -20.64 0.78
C LEU A 26 -6.69 -20.50 1.58
N ILE A 27 -6.63 -20.68 2.90
CA ILE A 27 -7.80 -20.50 3.78
C ILE A 27 -8.28 -19.05 3.77
N ASP A 28 -7.37 -18.08 3.81
CA ASP A 28 -7.69 -16.65 3.83
C ASP A 28 -8.29 -16.15 2.51
N GLN A 29 -7.79 -16.64 1.37
CA GLN A 29 -8.20 -16.17 0.04
C GLN A 29 -9.37 -16.96 -0.54
N GLN A 30 -9.51 -18.25 -0.22
CA GLN A 30 -10.47 -19.14 -0.84
C GLN A 30 -11.46 -19.78 0.15
N GLY A 31 -11.37 -19.43 1.43
CA GLY A 31 -12.32 -19.95 2.41
C GLY A 31 -13.77 -19.52 2.12
N PRO A 32 -14.75 -20.44 2.37
CA PRO A 32 -14.68 -21.75 3.03
C PRO A 32 -14.05 -22.85 2.16
N ILE A 33 -13.00 -23.50 2.67
CA ILE A 33 -12.22 -24.52 1.94
C ILE A 33 -11.99 -25.76 2.81
N SER A 34 -12.02 -26.97 2.22
CA SER A 34 -11.78 -28.22 2.93
C SER A 34 -10.28 -28.56 2.99
N ARG A 35 -9.87 -29.42 3.96
CA ARG A 35 -8.48 -29.91 4.05
C ARG A 35 -8.01 -30.65 2.81
N ILE A 36 -8.94 -31.34 2.11
CA ILE A 36 -8.64 -32.05 0.85
C ILE A 36 -8.27 -31.04 -0.23
N GLN A 37 -9.09 -30.02 -0.45
CA GLN A 37 -8.82 -28.96 -1.40
C GLN A 37 -7.53 -28.18 -1.07
N ILE A 38 -7.26 -27.92 0.22
CA ILE A 38 -5.99 -27.31 0.65
C ILE A 38 -4.80 -28.20 0.26
N ALA A 39 -4.89 -29.53 0.47
CA ALA A 39 -3.81 -30.46 0.11
C ALA A 39 -3.56 -30.48 -1.40
N GLU A 40 -4.62 -30.52 -2.20
CA GLU A 40 -4.55 -30.47 -3.66
C GLU A 40 -3.91 -29.16 -4.18
N LEU A 41 -4.40 -28.01 -3.71
CA LEU A 41 -3.94 -26.69 -4.17
C LEU A 41 -2.53 -26.34 -3.67
N SER A 42 -2.18 -26.75 -2.44
CA SER A 42 -0.85 -26.51 -1.87
C SER A 42 0.20 -27.53 -2.31
N GLN A 43 -0.22 -28.64 -2.90
CA GLN A 43 0.62 -29.81 -3.22
C GLN A 43 1.34 -30.39 -1.97
N LEU A 44 0.78 -30.18 -0.78
CA LEU A 44 1.27 -30.75 0.47
C LEU A 44 0.60 -32.08 0.78
N ALA A 45 1.33 -32.97 1.46
CA ALA A 45 0.77 -34.23 1.94
C ALA A 45 -0.43 -33.98 2.88
N PRO A 46 -1.55 -34.74 2.78
CA PRO A 46 -2.73 -34.58 3.63
C PRO A 46 -2.44 -34.58 5.14
N ALA A 47 -1.46 -35.39 5.56
CA ALA A 47 -1.00 -35.43 6.96
C ALA A 47 -0.37 -34.07 7.39
N SER A 48 0.40 -33.45 6.51
CA SER A 48 1.00 -32.13 6.77
C SER A 48 -0.08 -31.04 6.89
N VAL A 49 -1.05 -31.02 5.97
CA VAL A 49 -2.19 -30.09 6.01
C VAL A 49 -2.99 -30.28 7.32
N THR A 50 -3.25 -31.53 7.72
CA THR A 50 -3.95 -31.83 8.97
C THR A 50 -3.19 -31.30 10.19
N LYS A 51 -1.88 -31.48 10.23
CA LYS A 51 -1.03 -30.97 11.32
C LYS A 51 -1.04 -29.43 11.38
N ILE A 52 -0.85 -28.76 10.22
CA ILE A 52 -0.84 -27.30 10.13
C ILE A 52 -2.20 -26.74 10.52
N THR A 53 -3.29 -27.23 9.94
CA THR A 53 -4.64 -26.75 10.26
C THR A 53 -5.01 -26.96 11.72
N ARG A 54 -4.53 -28.03 12.38
CA ARG A 54 -4.70 -28.23 13.82
C ARG A 54 -4.02 -27.12 14.62
N GLN A 55 -2.76 -26.81 14.33
CA GLN A 55 -2.03 -25.74 15.00
C GLN A 55 -2.73 -24.37 14.82
N LEU A 56 -3.21 -24.08 13.62
CA LEU A 56 -3.96 -22.85 13.33
C LEU A 56 -5.29 -22.79 14.10
N LEU A 57 -6.01 -23.90 14.23
CA LEU A 57 -7.24 -24.00 15.02
C LEU A 57 -6.97 -23.82 16.52
N GLU A 58 -5.96 -24.50 17.06
CA GLU A 58 -5.55 -24.40 18.48
C GLU A 58 -5.17 -22.96 18.85
N ARG A 59 -4.55 -22.22 17.93
CA ARG A 59 -4.20 -20.79 18.12
C ARG A 59 -5.40 -19.86 17.85
N GLY A 60 -6.51 -20.36 17.32
CA GLY A 60 -7.69 -19.57 16.98
C GLY A 60 -7.54 -18.70 15.72
N LEU A 61 -6.56 -18.98 14.85
CA LEU A 61 -6.32 -18.24 13.60
C LEU A 61 -7.28 -18.61 12.49
N ILE A 62 -7.87 -19.80 12.58
CA ILE A 62 -8.90 -20.31 11.67
C ILE A 62 -10.01 -20.97 12.49
N LYS A 63 -11.15 -21.17 11.88
CA LYS A 63 -12.29 -21.88 12.47
C LYS A 63 -12.97 -22.81 11.47
N GLU A 64 -13.58 -23.87 11.98
CA GLU A 64 -14.40 -24.79 11.21
C GLU A 64 -15.81 -24.21 11.05
N VAL A 65 -16.38 -24.39 9.85
CA VAL A 65 -17.75 -23.98 9.52
C VAL A 65 -18.45 -25.13 8.80
N ASP A 66 -19.75 -25.27 9.06
CA ASP A 66 -20.56 -26.27 8.35
C ASP A 66 -20.79 -25.79 6.91
N GLN A 67 -20.60 -26.66 5.94
CA GLN A 67 -20.97 -26.38 4.56
C GLN A 67 -22.48 -26.61 4.36
N GLN A 68 -23.15 -25.70 3.64
CA GLN A 68 -24.50 -25.93 3.13
C GLN A 68 -24.53 -27.17 2.22
N ALA A 69 -25.60 -27.96 2.31
CA ALA A 69 -25.76 -29.28 1.73
C ALA A 69 -25.32 -29.37 0.25
N SER A 70 -24.38 -30.27 -0.05
CA SER A 70 -24.18 -30.82 -1.37
C SER A 70 -24.95 -32.14 -1.49
N THR A 71 -25.53 -32.37 -2.63
CA THR A 71 -26.29 -33.58 -2.99
C THR A 71 -25.39 -34.82 -2.95
N GLY A 72 -25.46 -35.61 -1.85
CA GLY A 72 -24.97 -37.00 -1.80
C GLY A 72 -23.49 -37.14 -1.43
N GLY A 73 -23.13 -37.02 -0.13
CA GLY A 73 -21.83 -37.40 0.41
C GLY A 73 -21.63 -36.94 1.87
N ARG A 74 -20.69 -37.56 2.62
CA ARG A 74 -20.34 -37.15 3.99
C ARG A 74 -19.94 -35.65 3.94
N ARG A 75 -20.62 -34.80 4.70
CA ARG A 75 -20.36 -33.36 4.79
C ARG A 75 -18.90 -33.11 5.09
N ALA A 76 -18.18 -32.49 4.16
CA ALA A 76 -16.79 -32.06 4.41
C ALA A 76 -16.83 -30.82 5.28
N ILE A 77 -16.09 -30.84 6.40
CA ILE A 77 -15.89 -29.67 7.26
C ILE A 77 -15.06 -28.65 6.47
N SER A 78 -15.59 -27.46 6.33
CA SER A 78 -14.88 -26.35 5.69
C SER A 78 -14.20 -25.46 6.74
N ILE A 79 -13.13 -24.80 6.33
CA ILE A 79 -12.29 -23.96 7.16
C ILE A 79 -12.31 -22.53 6.61
N VAL A 80 -12.38 -21.56 7.51
CA VAL A 80 -12.26 -20.12 7.20
C VAL A 80 -11.30 -19.44 8.17
N SER A 81 -10.70 -18.33 7.77
CA SER A 81 -9.89 -17.50 8.66
C SER A 81 -10.74 -16.89 9.78
N GLU A 82 -10.19 -16.84 11.01
CA GLU A 82 -10.76 -16.02 12.08
C GLU A 82 -10.27 -14.58 11.91
N THR A 83 -11.17 -13.68 11.61
CA THR A 83 -10.82 -12.29 11.27
C THR A 83 -11.08 -11.29 12.39
N ARG A 84 -11.92 -11.64 13.40
CA ARG A 84 -12.43 -10.70 14.40
C ARG A 84 -11.67 -10.69 15.72
N HIS A 85 -10.86 -11.71 15.97
CA HIS A 85 -10.14 -11.84 17.25
C HIS A 85 -8.82 -11.08 17.26
N PHE A 86 -8.11 -11.09 16.14
CA PHE A 86 -6.79 -10.50 15.99
C PHE A 86 -6.86 -9.11 15.37
N HIS A 87 -6.11 -8.18 15.94
CA HIS A 87 -6.15 -6.77 15.54
C HIS A 87 -4.77 -6.22 15.23
N THR A 88 -4.75 -5.24 14.35
CA THR A 88 -3.56 -4.47 14.00
C THR A 88 -3.83 -2.99 14.24
N VAL A 89 -2.92 -2.32 14.91
CA VAL A 89 -2.84 -0.85 14.95
C VAL A 89 -2.03 -0.40 13.75
N ALA A 90 -2.70 0.24 12.82
CA ALA A 90 -2.13 0.77 11.58
C ALA A 90 -1.97 2.28 11.70
N VAL A 91 -0.77 2.78 11.43
CA VAL A 91 -0.40 4.19 11.58
C VAL A 91 0.09 4.74 10.26
N ARG A 92 -0.52 5.81 9.78
CA ARG A 92 0.05 6.65 8.74
C ARG A 92 0.67 7.88 9.38
N LEU A 93 1.98 7.99 9.30
CA LEU A 93 2.74 9.13 9.77
C LEU A 93 2.80 10.18 8.65
N GLY A 94 2.08 11.28 8.83
CA GLY A 94 2.10 12.44 7.95
C GLY A 94 3.18 13.44 8.34
N ARG A 95 3.11 14.65 7.78
CA ARG A 95 4.05 15.75 8.11
C ARG A 95 3.74 16.38 9.46
N HIS A 96 2.46 16.64 9.73
CA HIS A 96 1.98 17.35 10.92
C HIS A 96 1.04 16.52 11.78
N ASP A 97 0.72 15.31 11.35
CA ASP A 97 -0.29 14.44 11.94
C ASP A 97 0.07 12.97 11.82
N ALA A 98 -0.49 12.16 12.70
CA ALA A 98 -0.62 10.74 12.51
C ALA A 98 -2.10 10.36 12.42
N THR A 99 -2.45 9.53 11.44
CA THR A 99 -3.73 8.83 11.41
C THR A 99 -3.52 7.42 11.94
N ILE A 100 -4.24 7.06 12.99
CA ILE A 100 -4.15 5.74 13.63
C ILE A 100 -5.49 5.05 13.48
N THR A 101 -5.46 3.83 12.94
CA THR A 101 -6.67 3.02 12.68
C THR A 101 -6.50 1.63 13.28
N LEU A 102 -7.53 1.14 13.97
CA LEU A 102 -7.61 -0.25 14.42
C LEU A 102 -8.30 -1.09 13.35
N TYR A 103 -7.60 -2.10 12.84
CA TYR A 103 -8.13 -3.05 11.86
C TYR A 103 -8.29 -4.45 12.45
N ASP A 104 -9.36 -5.15 12.07
CA ASP A 104 -9.44 -6.59 12.17
C ASP A 104 -8.72 -7.27 10.98
N MET A 105 -8.55 -8.59 11.01
CA MET A 105 -7.81 -9.30 9.96
C MET A 105 -8.52 -9.39 8.61
N SER A 106 -9.79 -8.98 8.52
CA SER A 106 -10.50 -8.80 7.24
C SER A 106 -10.19 -7.45 6.57
N GLY A 107 -9.52 -6.53 7.28
CA GLY A 107 -9.29 -5.16 6.84
C GLY A 107 -10.45 -4.22 7.14
N LYS A 108 -11.38 -4.62 8.00
CA LYS A 108 -12.44 -3.75 8.50
C LYS A 108 -11.88 -2.80 9.55
N SER A 109 -12.08 -1.49 9.36
CA SER A 109 -11.78 -0.49 10.38
C SER A 109 -12.78 -0.58 11.54
N LEU A 110 -12.26 -0.65 12.76
CA LEU A 110 -13.01 -0.65 14.02
C LEU A 110 -12.99 0.71 14.69
N GLY A 111 -12.13 1.61 14.24
CA GLY A 111 -12.03 2.99 14.68
C GLY A 111 -10.78 3.66 14.13
N GLU A 112 -10.85 4.98 14.00
CA GLU A 112 -9.78 5.82 13.47
C GLU A 112 -9.72 7.13 14.23
N GLU A 113 -8.52 7.61 14.52
CA GLU A 113 -8.27 8.91 15.14
C GLU A 113 -7.07 9.62 14.48
N HIS A 114 -7.10 10.96 14.57
CA HIS A 114 -6.04 11.83 14.07
C HIS A 114 -5.36 12.54 15.22
N TYR A 115 -4.04 12.47 15.25
CA TYR A 115 -3.22 13.09 16.28
C TYR A 115 -2.28 14.11 15.66
N PRO A 116 -2.28 15.37 16.13
CA PRO A 116 -1.30 16.35 15.70
C PRO A 116 0.09 15.97 16.21
N LEU A 117 1.10 16.14 15.36
CA LEU A 117 2.49 15.82 15.68
C LEU A 117 3.40 17.03 15.54
N PRO A 118 4.41 17.18 16.41
CA PRO A 118 5.37 18.29 16.33
C PRO A 118 6.36 18.08 15.17
N GLU A 119 6.71 19.15 14.48
CA GLU A 119 7.74 19.19 13.42
C GLU A 119 9.09 19.67 13.95
N ARG A 120 9.79 18.94 14.79
CA ARG A 120 11.06 19.47 15.30
C ARG A 120 12.24 18.52 15.14
N THR A 121 12.25 17.44 15.89
CA THR A 121 13.35 16.47 15.91
C THR A 121 12.81 15.06 15.84
N GLN A 122 13.68 14.12 15.49
CA GLN A 122 13.33 12.69 15.51
C GLN A 122 12.81 12.27 16.89
N GLU A 123 13.48 12.68 17.96
CA GLU A 123 13.13 12.31 19.34
C GLU A 123 11.75 12.85 19.74
N THR A 124 11.45 14.12 19.46
CA THR A 124 10.14 14.72 19.79
C THR A 124 9.02 14.09 18.98
N LEU A 125 9.28 13.75 17.70
CA LEU A 125 8.32 13.05 16.85
C LEU A 125 8.05 11.65 17.35
N GLU A 126 9.09 10.90 17.69
CA GLU A 126 8.98 9.53 18.21
C GLU A 126 8.19 9.49 19.52
N ASN A 127 8.52 10.36 20.46
CA ASN A 127 7.80 10.45 21.73
C ASN A 127 6.33 10.80 21.53
N ALA A 128 6.01 11.77 20.67
CA ALA A 128 4.64 12.14 20.36
C ALA A 128 3.87 10.99 19.66
N LEU A 129 4.52 10.29 18.73
CA LEU A 129 3.95 9.13 18.06
C LEU A 129 3.63 8.00 19.07
N PHE A 130 4.53 7.72 19.99
CA PHE A 130 4.33 6.66 20.99
C PHE A 130 3.23 7.02 21.99
N ILE A 131 3.12 8.28 22.39
CA ILE A 131 2.01 8.78 23.21
C ILE A 131 0.68 8.61 22.46
N ALA A 132 0.63 9.02 21.19
CA ALA A 132 -0.57 8.89 20.38
C ALA A 132 -1.01 7.43 20.21
N ILE A 133 -0.07 6.51 19.93
CA ILE A 133 -0.36 5.07 19.83
C ILE A 133 -0.88 4.52 21.17
N ALA A 134 -0.25 4.87 22.28
CA ALA A 134 -0.67 4.40 23.61
C ALA A 134 -2.08 4.89 23.95
N GLN A 135 -2.35 6.17 23.74
CA GLN A 135 -3.68 6.76 23.95
C GLN A 135 -4.75 6.12 23.05
N PHE A 136 -4.43 5.88 21.78
CA PHE A 136 -5.32 5.20 20.85
C PHE A 136 -5.65 3.78 21.32
N ILE A 137 -4.65 2.99 21.75
CA ILE A 137 -4.86 1.63 22.26
C ILE A 137 -5.78 1.66 23.49
N GLU A 138 -5.59 2.61 24.40
CA GLU A 138 -6.43 2.79 25.58
C GLU A 138 -7.88 3.14 25.19
N ASN A 139 -8.08 4.09 24.28
CA ASN A 139 -9.41 4.51 23.79
C ASN A 139 -10.17 3.34 23.15
N TYR A 140 -9.47 2.41 22.50
CA TYR A 140 -10.07 1.27 21.81
C TYR A 140 -9.98 -0.06 22.58
N GLN A 141 -9.57 -0.06 23.83
CA GLN A 141 -9.38 -1.27 24.65
C GLN A 141 -10.59 -2.19 24.67
N ARG A 142 -11.81 -1.64 24.67
CA ARG A 142 -13.06 -2.44 24.66
C ARG A 142 -13.31 -3.19 23.34
N LYS A 143 -12.78 -2.70 22.22
CA LYS A 143 -12.91 -3.32 20.89
C LYS A 143 -11.71 -4.25 20.58
N LEU A 144 -10.57 -3.99 21.18
CA LEU A 144 -9.33 -4.72 21.00
C LEU A 144 -9.43 -6.04 21.76
N ARG A 145 -9.25 -7.17 21.06
CA ARG A 145 -9.16 -8.51 21.65
C ARG A 145 -7.70 -8.92 21.84
N GLU A 146 -7.01 -9.15 20.73
CA GLU A 146 -5.59 -9.46 20.72
C GLU A 146 -4.86 -8.59 19.69
N LEU A 147 -3.94 -7.75 20.16
CA LEU A 147 -3.11 -6.91 19.32
C LEU A 147 -1.89 -7.70 18.84
N ILE A 148 -1.84 -8.03 17.56
CA ILE A 148 -0.77 -8.86 16.98
C ILE A 148 0.29 -8.05 16.25
N ALA A 149 -0.01 -6.83 15.83
CA ALA A 149 0.95 -5.99 15.14
C ALA A 149 0.67 -4.50 15.31
N ILE A 150 1.75 -3.71 15.31
CA ILE A 150 1.74 -2.27 15.06
C ILE A 150 2.48 -2.03 13.75
N ALA A 151 1.84 -1.40 12.78
CA ALA A 151 2.46 -1.12 11.50
C ALA A 151 2.42 0.37 11.20
N VAL A 152 3.54 0.95 10.77
CA VAL A 152 3.69 2.37 10.47
C VAL A 152 4.07 2.55 9.02
N ILE A 153 3.37 3.43 8.31
CA ILE A 153 3.79 3.90 6.99
C ILE A 153 4.09 5.39 7.02
N LEU A 154 5.08 5.78 6.25
CA LEU A 154 5.54 7.17 6.19
C LEU A 154 6.15 7.51 4.82
N PRO A 155 6.22 8.80 4.44
CA PRO A 155 6.98 9.23 3.27
C PRO A 155 8.48 9.22 3.55
N GLY A 156 9.29 8.96 2.54
CA GLY A 156 10.75 8.99 2.62
C GLY A 156 11.42 7.64 2.33
N LEU A 157 12.65 7.46 2.77
CA LEU A 157 13.42 6.24 2.51
C LEU A 157 13.35 5.31 3.73
N VAL A 158 12.80 4.15 3.52
CA VAL A 158 12.60 3.14 4.57
C VAL A 158 13.31 1.84 4.15
N ASP A 159 14.03 1.27 5.10
CA ASP A 159 14.56 -0.09 5.01
C ASP A 159 13.61 -1.04 5.79
N PRO A 160 12.68 -1.71 5.10
CA PRO A 160 11.67 -2.52 5.78
C PRO A 160 12.24 -3.82 6.34
N ALA A 161 13.39 -4.29 5.85
CA ALA A 161 14.05 -5.49 6.33
C ALA A 161 14.74 -5.26 7.68
N LEU A 162 15.36 -4.09 7.84
CA LEU A 162 15.99 -3.66 9.09
C LEU A 162 15.02 -2.93 10.03
N GLY A 163 13.84 -2.54 9.56
CA GLY A 163 12.87 -1.77 10.37
C GLY A 163 13.30 -0.32 10.62
N VAL A 164 14.13 0.25 9.73
CA VAL A 164 14.82 1.53 9.92
C VAL A 164 14.31 2.58 8.92
N VAL A 165 14.05 3.80 9.41
CA VAL A 165 13.82 4.97 8.58
C VAL A 165 15.15 5.66 8.32
N ARG A 166 15.55 5.72 7.04
CA ARG A 166 16.82 6.31 6.59
C ARG A 166 16.70 7.80 6.32
N TYR A 167 15.57 8.22 5.79
CA TYR A 167 15.28 9.61 5.46
C TYR A 167 13.79 9.88 5.59
N MET A 168 13.44 11.05 6.08
CA MET A 168 12.08 11.57 6.12
C MET A 168 12.09 13.04 5.67
N PRO A 169 11.18 13.47 4.76
CA PRO A 169 11.10 14.86 4.35
C PRO A 169 10.86 15.78 5.54
N HIS A 170 11.56 16.91 5.57
CA HIS A 170 11.42 17.99 6.56
C HIS A 170 11.90 17.69 8.00
N ILE A 171 12.34 16.47 8.27
CA ILE A 171 12.85 16.07 9.60
C ILE A 171 14.21 15.42 9.41
N SER A 172 15.22 15.87 10.17
CA SER A 172 16.51 15.19 10.18
C SER A 172 16.39 13.90 10.96
N VAL A 173 16.44 12.77 10.25
CA VAL A 173 16.50 11.44 10.86
C VAL A 173 17.88 10.82 10.66
N ASN A 174 18.34 10.06 11.65
CA ASN A 174 19.61 9.36 11.59
C ASN A 174 19.40 7.87 11.90
N ASN A 175 19.15 7.08 10.84
CA ASN A 175 18.93 5.65 10.96
C ASN A 175 17.94 5.30 12.09
N TRP A 176 16.77 5.90 12.06
CA TRP A 176 15.76 5.73 13.10
C TRP A 176 15.25 4.29 13.16
N ALA A 177 15.65 3.56 14.20
CA ALA A 177 15.29 2.16 14.43
C ALA A 177 13.83 2.02 14.92
N LEU A 178 12.87 2.53 14.13
CA LEU A 178 11.48 2.69 14.53
C LEU A 178 10.83 1.37 14.95
N VAL A 179 11.11 0.27 14.24
CA VAL A 179 10.51 -1.04 14.54
C VAL A 179 10.99 -1.57 15.89
N ASP A 180 12.28 -1.47 16.18
CA ASP A 180 12.83 -1.94 17.46
C ASP A 180 12.32 -1.11 18.63
N ASN A 181 12.25 0.22 18.45
CA ASN A 181 11.74 1.14 19.47
C ASN A 181 10.24 0.90 19.75
N LEU A 182 9.42 0.66 18.70
CA LEU A 182 8.02 0.26 18.86
C LEU A 182 7.88 -1.07 19.60
N LYS A 183 8.68 -2.08 19.20
CA LYS A 183 8.69 -3.38 19.85
C LYS A 183 9.08 -3.31 21.32
N GLN A 184 10.10 -2.52 21.63
CA GLN A 184 10.55 -2.31 23.01
C GLN A 184 9.46 -1.60 23.85
N ARG A 185 8.78 -0.61 23.28
CA ARG A 185 7.77 0.20 23.98
C ARG A 185 6.46 -0.53 24.21
N PHE A 186 5.99 -1.31 23.23
CA PHE A 186 4.64 -1.92 23.24
C PHE A 186 4.65 -3.43 23.39
N ASN A 187 5.82 -4.07 23.31
CA ASN A 187 5.98 -5.54 23.31
C ASN A 187 5.12 -6.24 22.24
N VAL A 188 4.94 -5.62 21.07
CA VAL A 188 4.15 -6.12 19.94
C VAL A 188 5.02 -6.15 18.68
N THR A 189 4.81 -7.15 17.83
CA THR A 189 5.48 -7.22 16.53
C THR A 189 5.18 -5.95 15.73
N SER A 190 6.22 -5.31 15.20
CA SER A 190 6.07 -4.03 14.51
C SER A 190 6.64 -4.07 13.11
N PHE A 191 6.07 -3.25 12.22
CA PHE A 191 6.47 -3.12 10.82
C PHE A 191 6.55 -1.66 10.42
N VAL A 192 7.44 -1.35 9.47
CA VAL A 192 7.53 -0.03 8.86
C VAL A 192 7.58 -0.16 7.33
N GLY A 193 6.98 0.78 6.62
CA GLY A 193 6.99 0.81 5.16
C GLY A 193 6.79 2.20 4.58
N HIS A 194 7.08 2.31 3.28
CA HIS A 194 6.82 3.52 2.52
C HIS A 194 5.33 3.61 2.17
N ASP A 195 4.74 4.78 2.28
CA ASP A 195 3.29 5.00 2.14
C ASP A 195 2.73 4.58 0.76
N ILE A 196 3.40 4.95 -0.35
CA ILE A 196 2.92 4.63 -1.71
C ILE A 196 3.06 3.14 -2.01
N ARG A 197 4.19 2.52 -1.69
CA ARG A 197 4.41 1.08 -1.87
C ARG A 197 3.44 0.25 -1.03
N SER A 198 3.17 0.70 0.17
CA SER A 198 2.20 0.06 1.06
C SER A 198 0.76 0.24 0.57
N LEU A 199 0.43 1.36 -0.10
CA LEU A 199 -0.87 1.55 -0.74
C LEU A 199 -1.05 0.60 -1.93
N ALA A 200 0.00 0.40 -2.76
CA ALA A 200 -0.05 -0.59 -3.84
C ALA A 200 -0.32 -2.02 -3.30
N LEU A 201 0.32 -2.36 -2.18
CA LEU A 201 0.08 -3.63 -1.50
C LEU A 201 -1.35 -3.71 -0.94
N ALA A 202 -1.89 -2.60 -0.44
CA ALA A 202 -3.28 -2.56 0.02
C ALA A 202 -4.27 -2.73 -1.12
N GLU A 203 -4.05 -2.10 -2.27
CA GLU A 203 -4.87 -2.29 -3.47
C GLU A 203 -4.84 -3.74 -3.98
N HIS A 204 -3.70 -4.41 -3.85
CA HIS A 204 -3.55 -5.83 -4.20
C HIS A 204 -4.34 -6.75 -3.25
N TYR A 205 -4.44 -6.42 -1.96
CA TYR A 205 -5.19 -7.27 -1.01
C TYR A 205 -6.67 -6.90 -0.88
N PHE A 206 -7.02 -5.62 -1.01
CA PHE A 206 -8.33 -5.11 -0.59
C PHE A 206 -9.02 -4.21 -1.62
N GLY A 207 -8.32 -3.81 -2.69
CA GLY A 207 -8.82 -2.80 -3.63
C GLY A 207 -8.84 -3.25 -5.08
N ALA A 208 -8.51 -2.34 -5.97
CA ALA A 208 -8.70 -2.45 -7.41
C ALA A 208 -7.85 -3.53 -8.10
N THR A 209 -6.80 -4.05 -7.48
CA THR A 209 -5.88 -5.03 -8.09
C THR A 209 -5.89 -6.41 -7.43
N ARG A 210 -6.97 -6.76 -6.71
CA ARG A 210 -7.13 -8.09 -6.08
C ARG A 210 -7.14 -9.26 -7.07
N ASP A 211 -7.49 -8.99 -8.29
CA ASP A 211 -7.60 -9.92 -9.41
C ASP A 211 -6.35 -9.97 -10.31
N CYS A 212 -5.26 -9.31 -9.90
CA CYS A 212 -4.04 -9.15 -10.69
C CYS A 212 -2.82 -9.66 -9.94
N GLU A 213 -1.93 -10.36 -10.67
CA GLU A 213 -0.59 -10.74 -10.20
C GLU A 213 0.42 -9.60 -10.44
N ASP A 214 0.23 -8.81 -11.51
CA ASP A 214 1.12 -7.73 -11.92
C ASP A 214 0.34 -6.42 -12.04
N SER A 215 0.72 -5.42 -11.27
CA SER A 215 0.04 -4.12 -11.29
C SER A 215 0.99 -2.98 -10.95
N ILE A 216 0.64 -1.78 -11.41
CA ILE A 216 1.32 -0.54 -11.06
C ILE A 216 0.31 0.41 -10.44
N LEU A 217 0.61 0.92 -9.25
CA LEU A 217 -0.09 2.04 -8.66
C LEU A 217 0.78 3.29 -8.78
N VAL A 218 0.23 4.38 -9.31
CA VAL A 218 0.87 5.70 -9.31
C VAL A 218 0.05 6.64 -8.43
N ARG A 219 0.70 7.24 -7.44
CA ARG A 219 0.06 8.19 -6.53
C ARG A 219 0.61 9.59 -6.70
N LEU A 220 -0.33 10.54 -6.84
CA LEU A 220 -0.08 11.97 -6.84
C LEU A 220 -0.60 12.56 -5.53
N HIS A 221 0.30 13.22 -4.79
CA HIS A 221 -0.04 13.92 -3.55
C HIS A 221 0.95 15.07 -3.35
N ARG A 222 1.64 15.16 -2.21
CA ARG A 222 2.73 16.13 -1.98
C ARG A 222 3.96 15.85 -2.82
N GLY A 223 4.21 14.56 -3.13
CA GLY A 223 5.14 14.06 -4.12
C GLY A 223 4.43 13.10 -5.06
N THR A 224 5.15 12.59 -6.03
CA THR A 224 4.67 11.62 -7.01
C THR A 224 5.53 10.37 -6.99
N GLY A 225 4.91 9.20 -6.85
CA GLY A 225 5.64 7.94 -6.81
C GLY A 225 4.78 6.77 -7.27
N ALA A 226 5.42 5.61 -7.41
CA ALA A 226 4.75 4.38 -7.79
C ALA A 226 5.02 3.22 -6.82
N GLY A 227 4.05 2.33 -6.71
CA GLY A 227 4.20 1.01 -6.12
C GLY A 227 3.95 -0.05 -7.19
N ILE A 228 4.81 -1.04 -7.27
CA ILE A 228 4.81 -2.03 -8.35
C ILE A 228 4.64 -3.41 -7.73
N ILE A 229 3.65 -4.15 -8.19
CA ILE A 229 3.41 -5.56 -7.83
C ILE A 229 3.85 -6.42 -9.00
N VAL A 230 4.64 -7.46 -8.74
CA VAL A 230 5.11 -8.45 -9.72
C VAL A 230 4.94 -9.84 -9.12
N ASN A 231 4.24 -10.72 -9.81
CA ASN A 231 3.90 -12.07 -9.34
C ASN A 231 3.25 -12.04 -7.93
N GLY A 232 2.30 -11.15 -7.71
CA GLY A 232 1.60 -10.97 -6.43
C GLY A 232 2.46 -10.43 -5.29
N GLN A 233 3.69 -9.97 -5.56
CA GLN A 233 4.63 -9.46 -4.57
C GLN A 233 4.99 -8.01 -4.84
N ILE A 234 5.12 -7.22 -3.77
CA ILE A 234 5.63 -5.85 -3.91
C ILE A 234 7.09 -5.89 -4.37
N PHE A 235 7.37 -5.21 -5.48
CA PHE A 235 8.72 -5.08 -5.99
C PHE A 235 9.50 -4.06 -5.18
N LEU A 236 10.60 -4.46 -4.57
CA LEU A 236 11.39 -3.62 -3.66
C LEU A 236 12.74 -3.20 -4.23
N GLY A 237 13.21 -3.84 -5.31
CA GLY A 237 14.54 -3.58 -5.86
C GLY A 237 15.67 -3.93 -4.88
N ASN A 238 16.82 -3.28 -5.06
CA ASN A 238 18.01 -3.59 -4.28
C ASN A 238 17.92 -3.16 -2.80
N ASN A 239 17.36 -2.00 -2.53
CA ASN A 239 17.37 -1.37 -1.20
C ASN A 239 15.98 -0.97 -0.67
N GLY A 240 14.92 -1.52 -1.26
CA GLY A 240 13.55 -1.22 -0.87
C GLY A 240 12.99 0.12 -1.40
N ASN A 241 13.75 0.84 -2.22
CA ASN A 241 13.39 2.19 -2.68
C ASN A 241 13.24 2.22 -4.21
N VAL A 242 12.14 1.67 -4.71
CA VAL A 242 11.76 1.68 -6.14
C VAL A 242 10.50 2.52 -6.35
N GLY A 243 10.22 2.83 -7.62
CA GLY A 243 8.98 3.52 -7.99
C GLY A 243 9.06 5.04 -7.91
N GLU A 244 10.27 5.61 -7.91
CA GLU A 244 10.51 7.06 -7.91
C GLU A 244 10.18 7.69 -9.28
N ILE A 245 8.99 7.37 -9.81
CA ILE A 245 8.48 7.83 -11.12
C ILE A 245 8.35 9.35 -11.19
N GLY A 246 8.16 10.00 -10.04
CA GLY A 246 8.09 11.45 -9.92
C GLY A 246 9.37 12.17 -10.37
N HIS A 247 10.52 11.47 -10.35
CA HIS A 247 11.82 12.01 -10.75
C HIS A 247 12.24 11.63 -12.17
N ILE A 248 11.37 10.98 -12.95
CA ILE A 248 11.58 10.80 -14.39
C ILE A 248 11.43 12.17 -15.05
N GLN A 249 12.44 12.57 -15.85
CA GLN A 249 12.37 13.76 -16.69
C GLN A 249 11.36 13.55 -17.82
N ILE A 250 10.24 14.23 -17.73
CA ILE A 250 9.15 14.14 -18.73
C ILE A 250 9.02 15.43 -19.56
N ASP A 251 9.65 16.50 -19.13
CA ASP A 251 9.73 17.80 -19.79
C ASP A 251 11.17 18.34 -19.76
N PRO A 252 11.95 18.20 -20.85
CA PRO A 252 13.33 18.67 -20.87
C PRO A 252 13.51 20.19 -20.65
N LEU A 253 12.45 20.99 -20.85
CA LEU A 253 12.42 22.44 -20.64
C LEU A 253 11.67 22.82 -19.37
N GLY A 254 11.29 21.84 -18.56
CA GLY A 254 10.51 22.03 -17.34
C GLY A 254 11.30 22.62 -16.18
N GLU A 255 10.60 22.89 -15.10
CA GLU A 255 11.14 23.52 -13.89
C GLU A 255 12.19 22.65 -13.18
N ARG A 256 13.02 23.31 -12.36
CA ARG A 256 14.01 22.62 -11.53
C ARG A 256 13.31 21.85 -10.41
N CYS A 257 13.61 20.56 -10.32
CA CYS A 257 13.14 19.67 -9.24
C CYS A 257 14.04 19.79 -8.00
N HIS A 258 13.49 19.56 -6.82
CA HIS A 258 14.26 19.52 -5.57
C HIS A 258 15.33 18.42 -5.55
N CYS A 259 15.19 17.35 -6.36
CA CYS A 259 16.21 16.31 -6.52
C CYS A 259 17.47 16.80 -7.28
N GLY A 260 17.46 18.04 -7.79
CA GLY A 260 18.55 18.63 -8.55
C GLY A 260 18.43 18.52 -10.07
N ASN A 261 17.53 17.70 -10.58
CA ASN A 261 17.23 17.53 -12.01
C ASN A 261 16.20 18.58 -12.49
N PHE A 262 15.92 18.62 -13.79
CA PHE A 262 14.93 19.51 -14.42
C PHE A 262 13.83 18.72 -15.09
N GLY A 263 12.60 19.26 -15.08
CA GLY A 263 11.46 18.69 -15.79
C GLY A 263 11.00 17.33 -15.30
N CYS A 264 11.23 17.03 -14.02
CA CYS A 264 10.69 15.83 -13.39
C CYS A 264 9.16 15.84 -13.38
N LEU A 265 8.52 14.68 -13.46
CA LEU A 265 7.06 14.57 -13.38
C LEU A 265 6.48 15.29 -12.15
N GLU A 266 7.17 15.22 -11.03
CA GLU A 266 6.73 15.82 -9.76
C GLU A 266 6.57 17.33 -9.84
N THR A 267 7.40 18.04 -10.66
CA THR A 267 7.27 19.50 -10.84
C THR A 267 5.98 19.92 -11.55
N VAL A 268 5.26 18.98 -12.16
CA VAL A 268 3.97 19.20 -12.82
C VAL A 268 2.82 18.54 -12.08
N ALA A 269 3.05 17.36 -11.51
CA ALA A 269 2.00 16.44 -11.05
C ALA A 269 1.79 16.43 -9.54
N ALA A 270 2.70 17.00 -8.74
CA ALA A 270 2.46 17.15 -7.30
C ALA A 270 1.35 18.18 -7.03
N ASN A 271 0.54 17.96 -5.98
CA ASN A 271 -0.58 18.85 -5.64
C ASN A 271 -0.14 20.33 -5.57
N ALA A 272 0.98 20.61 -4.89
CA ALA A 272 1.51 21.98 -4.79
C ALA A 272 1.85 22.60 -6.16
N ALA A 273 2.37 21.82 -7.11
CA ALA A 273 2.68 22.28 -8.46
C ALA A 273 1.39 22.62 -9.24
N ILE A 274 0.37 21.77 -9.13
CA ILE A 274 -0.96 21.98 -9.74
C ILE A 274 -1.60 23.25 -9.19
N GLU A 275 -1.63 23.40 -7.86
CA GLU A 275 -2.19 24.57 -7.18
C GLU A 275 -1.43 25.86 -7.54
N HIS A 276 -0.10 25.79 -7.61
CA HIS A 276 0.73 26.90 -8.02
C HIS A 276 0.42 27.33 -9.46
N ARG A 277 0.29 26.37 -10.37
CA ARG A 277 -0.04 26.63 -11.79
C ARG A 277 -1.40 27.30 -11.93
N VAL A 278 -2.41 26.86 -11.21
CA VAL A 278 -3.74 27.49 -11.21
C VAL A 278 -3.66 28.94 -10.72
N ARG A 279 -2.95 29.18 -9.60
CA ARG A 279 -2.75 30.56 -9.07
C ARG A 279 -2.05 31.47 -10.08
N GLN A 280 -1.03 30.97 -10.78
CA GLN A 280 -0.36 31.73 -11.84
C GLN A 280 -1.33 32.15 -12.95
N LEU A 281 -2.13 31.20 -13.45
CA LEU A 281 -3.06 31.46 -14.53
C LEU A 281 -4.16 32.48 -14.14
N LEU A 282 -4.69 32.34 -12.90
CA LEU A 282 -5.64 33.30 -12.34
C LEU A 282 -5.03 34.71 -12.22
N THR A 283 -3.78 34.83 -11.77
CA THR A 283 -3.06 36.12 -11.67
C THR A 283 -2.83 36.74 -13.07
N GLN A 284 -2.68 35.93 -14.11
CA GLN A 284 -2.56 36.34 -15.48
C GLN A 284 -3.92 36.74 -16.12
N GLY A 285 -5.03 36.61 -15.37
CA GLY A 285 -6.36 36.99 -15.82
C GLY A 285 -7.11 35.94 -16.61
N TYR A 286 -6.70 34.65 -16.55
CA TYR A 286 -7.46 33.59 -17.18
C TYR A 286 -8.84 33.44 -16.51
N PRO A 287 -9.94 33.34 -17.26
CA PRO A 287 -11.27 33.24 -16.69
C PRO A 287 -11.50 31.90 -16.03
N SER A 288 -11.97 31.92 -14.79
CA SER A 288 -12.32 30.75 -14.01
C SER A 288 -13.33 31.08 -12.91
N LYS A 289 -14.01 30.10 -12.39
CA LYS A 289 -14.82 30.18 -11.15
C LYS A 289 -13.99 30.01 -9.88
N LEU A 290 -12.74 29.58 -10.00
CA LEU A 290 -11.79 29.52 -8.89
C LEU A 290 -11.32 30.91 -8.50
N THR A 291 -10.95 31.07 -7.23
CA THR A 291 -10.38 32.31 -6.69
C THR A 291 -8.97 32.04 -6.16
N LEU A 292 -8.16 33.09 -6.00
CA LEU A 292 -6.81 32.94 -5.43
C LEU A 292 -6.80 32.37 -4.01
N ASP A 293 -7.90 32.58 -3.28
CA ASP A 293 -8.04 32.11 -1.88
C ASP A 293 -8.46 30.63 -1.80
N ASP A 294 -9.06 30.06 -2.86
CA ASP A 294 -9.48 28.66 -2.94
C ASP A 294 -8.98 27.99 -4.21
N CYS A 295 -7.70 27.66 -4.19
CA CYS A 295 -6.98 26.91 -5.22
C CYS A 295 -6.46 25.56 -4.70
N SER A 296 -7.16 24.95 -3.74
CA SER A 296 -6.83 23.60 -3.28
C SER A 296 -7.07 22.57 -4.37
N ILE A 297 -6.32 21.47 -4.36
CA ILE A 297 -6.50 20.40 -5.36
C ILE A 297 -7.96 19.91 -5.42
N SER A 298 -8.65 19.82 -4.29
CA SER A 298 -10.07 19.43 -4.23
C SER A 298 -10.96 20.48 -4.91
N ALA A 299 -10.71 21.79 -4.68
CA ALA A 299 -11.45 22.87 -5.36
C ALA A 299 -11.22 22.84 -6.88
N ILE A 300 -9.98 22.63 -7.31
CA ILE A 300 -9.61 22.50 -8.72
C ILE A 300 -10.35 21.32 -9.38
N CYS A 301 -10.32 20.14 -8.75
CA CYS A 301 -11.03 18.95 -9.24
C CYS A 301 -12.54 19.19 -9.34
N LYS A 302 -13.15 19.80 -8.32
CA LYS A 302 -14.57 20.15 -8.34
C LYS A 302 -14.92 21.15 -9.44
N ALA A 303 -14.06 22.14 -9.67
CA ALA A 303 -14.24 23.10 -10.75
C ALA A 303 -14.15 22.43 -12.13
N ALA A 304 -13.15 21.58 -12.36
CA ALA A 304 -13.00 20.80 -13.60
C ALA A 304 -14.24 19.93 -13.87
N ASN A 305 -14.75 19.23 -12.87
CA ASN A 305 -15.95 18.40 -12.98
C ASN A 305 -17.23 19.23 -13.31
N ARG A 306 -17.23 20.54 -13.02
CA ARG A 306 -18.31 21.48 -13.34
C ARG A 306 -18.09 22.21 -14.68
N GLY A 307 -17.08 21.81 -15.44
CA GLY A 307 -16.77 22.36 -16.75
C GLY A 307 -16.04 23.70 -16.71
N ASP A 308 -15.33 24.03 -15.63
CA ASP A 308 -14.42 25.17 -15.60
C ASP A 308 -13.25 24.92 -16.56
N LEU A 309 -13.06 25.82 -17.54
CA LEU A 309 -12.09 25.60 -18.61
C LEU A 309 -10.65 25.63 -18.12
N LEU A 310 -10.29 26.56 -17.22
CA LEU A 310 -8.95 26.67 -16.67
C LEU A 310 -8.60 25.41 -15.85
N ALA A 311 -9.49 25.00 -14.96
CA ALA A 311 -9.28 23.81 -14.14
C ALA A 311 -9.17 22.54 -15.00
N SER A 312 -10.03 22.39 -16.01
CA SER A 312 -9.99 21.26 -16.93
C SER A 312 -8.68 21.21 -17.72
N GLU A 313 -8.22 22.35 -18.27
CA GLU A 313 -6.96 22.44 -19.01
C GLU A 313 -5.75 22.06 -18.16
N VAL A 314 -5.71 22.51 -16.88
CA VAL A 314 -4.64 22.15 -15.95
C VAL A 314 -4.66 20.66 -15.63
N ILE A 315 -5.83 20.06 -15.34
CA ILE A 315 -5.94 18.62 -15.06
C ILE A 315 -5.57 17.79 -16.31
N GLU A 316 -5.99 18.18 -17.50
CA GLU A 316 -5.60 17.53 -18.76
C GLU A 316 -4.09 17.60 -18.99
N HIS A 317 -3.48 18.77 -18.71
CA HIS A 317 -2.03 18.95 -18.81
C HIS A 317 -1.28 17.98 -17.90
N VAL A 318 -1.69 17.89 -16.63
CA VAL A 318 -1.16 16.90 -15.69
C VAL A 318 -1.37 15.47 -16.21
N GLY A 319 -2.57 15.17 -16.72
CA GLY A 319 -2.89 13.86 -17.30
C GLY A 319 -1.98 13.47 -18.46
N ARG A 320 -1.64 14.42 -19.34
CA ARG A 320 -0.68 14.17 -20.44
C ARG A 320 0.72 13.85 -19.95
N TYR A 321 1.25 14.58 -18.97
CA TYR A 321 2.59 14.31 -18.41
C TYR A 321 2.61 13.02 -17.60
N LEU A 322 1.60 12.80 -16.78
CA LEU A 322 1.44 11.54 -16.05
C LEU A 322 1.33 10.35 -17.02
N GLY A 323 0.57 10.51 -18.10
CA GLY A 323 0.39 9.49 -19.13
C GLY A 323 1.72 9.09 -19.80
N LYS A 324 2.64 10.05 -20.04
CA LYS A 324 4.00 9.75 -20.55
C LYS A 324 4.77 8.88 -19.57
N ALA A 325 4.79 9.23 -18.29
CA ALA A 325 5.50 8.47 -17.26
C ALA A 325 4.87 7.07 -17.04
N VAL A 326 3.54 7.00 -17.06
CA VAL A 326 2.80 5.72 -16.99
C VAL A 326 3.11 4.85 -18.20
N ALA A 327 3.19 5.41 -19.40
CA ALA A 327 3.55 4.68 -20.61
C ALA A 327 4.97 4.08 -20.53
N ILE A 328 5.93 4.80 -19.97
CA ILE A 328 7.27 4.27 -19.67
C ILE A 328 7.17 3.06 -18.73
N ALA A 329 6.44 3.21 -17.63
CA ALA A 329 6.28 2.14 -16.65
C ALA A 329 5.58 0.90 -17.25
N ILE A 330 4.55 1.08 -18.07
CA ILE A 330 3.86 -0.02 -18.77
C ILE A 330 4.83 -0.75 -19.71
N ASN A 331 5.63 -0.04 -20.49
CA ASN A 331 6.62 -0.65 -21.39
C ASN A 331 7.73 -1.41 -20.65
N LEU A 332 8.04 -1.05 -19.40
CA LEU A 332 9.06 -1.71 -18.58
C LEU A 332 8.53 -2.94 -17.84
N PHE A 333 7.31 -2.90 -17.34
CA PHE A 333 6.77 -3.92 -16.43
C PHE A 333 5.62 -4.74 -17.01
N ASN A 334 5.00 -4.30 -18.12
CA ASN A 334 3.86 -4.96 -18.76
C ASN A 334 2.78 -5.42 -17.76
N PRO A 335 2.19 -4.51 -16.98
CA PRO A 335 1.24 -4.86 -15.93
C PRO A 335 -0.12 -5.29 -16.50
N GLN A 336 -0.89 -6.04 -15.71
CA GLN A 336 -2.29 -6.40 -16.01
C GLN A 336 -3.25 -5.24 -15.71
N LYS A 337 -2.87 -4.30 -14.82
CA LYS A 337 -3.70 -3.15 -14.45
C LYS A 337 -2.82 -1.99 -13.96
N VAL A 338 -3.26 -0.75 -14.24
CA VAL A 338 -2.67 0.47 -13.69
C VAL A 338 -3.71 1.17 -12.82
N VAL A 339 -3.29 1.59 -11.62
CA VAL A 339 -4.11 2.32 -10.65
C VAL A 339 -3.56 3.72 -10.48
N ILE A 340 -4.40 4.73 -10.60
CA ILE A 340 -4.07 6.11 -10.30
C ILE A 340 -4.67 6.47 -8.94
N ALA A 341 -3.86 7.03 -8.04
CA ALA A 341 -4.25 7.38 -6.68
C ALA A 341 -3.92 8.84 -6.35
N GLY A 342 -4.59 9.39 -5.35
CA GLY A 342 -4.43 10.76 -4.89
C GLY A 342 -5.68 11.61 -5.15
N GLU A 343 -5.72 12.81 -4.55
CA GLU A 343 -6.89 13.70 -4.60
C GLU A 343 -7.28 14.13 -6.03
N ILE A 344 -6.31 14.19 -6.94
CA ILE A 344 -6.55 14.55 -8.35
C ILE A 344 -7.54 13.58 -9.04
N THR A 345 -7.68 12.35 -8.53
CA THR A 345 -8.64 11.37 -9.06
C THR A 345 -10.10 11.77 -8.82
N GLU A 346 -10.38 12.77 -7.99
CA GLU A 346 -11.70 13.38 -7.92
C GLU A 346 -12.14 13.95 -9.29
N ALA A 347 -11.18 14.33 -10.14
CA ALA A 347 -11.41 14.78 -11.53
C ALA A 347 -11.15 13.66 -12.57
N GLU A 348 -11.43 12.39 -12.26
CA GLU A 348 -11.12 11.24 -13.13
C GLU A 348 -11.68 11.36 -14.55
N LYS A 349 -12.85 11.99 -14.71
CA LYS A 349 -13.50 12.19 -16.02
C LYS A 349 -12.69 13.05 -16.98
N VAL A 350 -11.82 13.92 -16.45
CA VAL A 350 -10.91 14.77 -17.22
C VAL A 350 -9.51 14.14 -17.26
N LEU A 351 -9.05 13.60 -16.14
CA LEU A 351 -7.71 13.07 -15.98
C LEU A 351 -7.46 11.79 -16.80
N LEU A 352 -8.33 10.77 -16.65
CA LEU A 352 -8.12 9.45 -17.26
C LEU A 352 -8.09 9.46 -18.79
N PRO A 353 -8.95 10.23 -19.51
CA PRO A 353 -8.86 10.33 -20.98
C PRO A 353 -7.51 10.88 -21.45
N ALA A 354 -6.93 11.87 -20.75
CA ALA A 354 -5.63 12.43 -21.09
C ALA A 354 -4.49 11.41 -20.89
N ILE A 355 -4.52 10.63 -19.81
CA ILE A 355 -3.59 9.50 -19.55
C ILE A 355 -3.74 8.45 -20.65
N GLN A 356 -4.99 8.04 -20.97
CA GLN A 356 -5.27 7.01 -21.96
C GLN A 356 -4.80 7.40 -23.36
N SER A 357 -4.90 8.68 -23.73
CA SER A 357 -4.37 9.19 -24.99
C SER A 357 -2.87 8.98 -25.14
N CYS A 358 -2.09 9.21 -24.08
CA CYS A 358 -0.65 8.94 -24.07
C CYS A 358 -0.33 7.43 -24.14
N ILE A 359 -1.06 6.62 -23.41
CA ILE A 359 -0.91 5.15 -23.45
C ILE A 359 -1.16 4.64 -24.89
N ASN A 360 -2.21 5.14 -25.54
CA ASN A 360 -2.57 4.74 -26.90
C ASN A 360 -1.50 5.08 -27.95
N THR A 361 -0.67 6.08 -27.70
CA THR A 361 0.37 6.55 -28.63
C THR A 361 1.77 6.06 -28.30
N GLN A 362 2.10 5.83 -27.02
CA GLN A 362 3.46 5.59 -26.56
C GLN A 362 3.73 4.18 -26.02
N VAL A 363 2.68 3.39 -25.78
CA VAL A 363 2.82 2.00 -25.30
C VAL A 363 2.75 1.03 -26.46
N LEU A 364 3.56 -0.04 -26.41
CA LEU A 364 3.50 -1.13 -27.38
C LEU A 364 2.07 -1.68 -27.51
N LYS A 365 1.65 -1.94 -28.75
CA LYS A 365 0.26 -2.31 -29.07
C LYS A 365 -0.23 -3.51 -28.24
N ASP A 366 0.63 -4.50 -28.05
CA ASP A 366 0.25 -5.72 -27.33
C ASP A 366 0.14 -5.49 -25.82
N PHE A 367 0.94 -4.57 -25.23
CA PHE A 367 0.90 -4.26 -23.80
C PHE A 367 -0.31 -3.38 -23.41
N ARG A 368 -0.80 -2.54 -24.33
CA ARG A 368 -1.98 -1.68 -24.08
C ARG A 368 -3.32 -2.34 -24.41
N LYS A 369 -3.31 -3.50 -25.08
CA LYS A 369 -4.53 -4.20 -25.46
C LYS A 369 -5.27 -4.66 -24.20
N ASN A 370 -6.48 -4.12 -23.99
CA ASN A 370 -7.32 -4.42 -22.83
C ASN A 370 -6.68 -4.10 -21.47
N LEU A 371 -5.71 -3.17 -21.41
CA LEU A 371 -5.08 -2.73 -20.16
C LEU A 371 -6.01 -1.75 -19.44
N PRO A 372 -6.59 -2.11 -18.27
CA PRO A 372 -7.40 -1.19 -17.49
C PRO A 372 -6.51 -0.15 -16.81
N VAL A 373 -6.92 1.12 -16.91
CA VAL A 373 -6.40 2.23 -16.10
C VAL A 373 -7.55 2.74 -15.25
N VAL A 374 -7.45 2.57 -13.96
CA VAL A 374 -8.53 2.84 -13.00
C VAL A 374 -8.06 3.76 -11.87
N THR A 375 -9.00 4.30 -11.12
CA THR A 375 -8.69 5.06 -9.90
C THR A 375 -8.64 4.12 -8.68
N SER A 376 -7.86 4.51 -7.65
CA SER A 376 -7.74 3.78 -6.41
C SER A 376 -9.08 3.68 -5.67
N GLU A 377 -9.44 2.48 -5.22
CA GLU A 377 -10.61 2.26 -4.35
C GLU A 377 -10.34 2.65 -2.88
N LEU A 378 -9.06 2.83 -2.53
CA LEU A 378 -8.63 3.02 -1.13
C LEU A 378 -8.10 4.43 -0.82
N ASN A 379 -8.28 5.39 -1.72
CA ASN A 379 -7.80 6.77 -1.55
C ASN A 379 -8.19 7.41 -0.21
N HIS A 380 -9.37 7.11 0.31
CA HIS A 380 -9.92 7.65 1.56
C HIS A 380 -9.51 6.86 2.81
N ARG A 381 -8.79 5.74 2.68
CA ARG A 381 -8.37 4.87 3.78
C ARG A 381 -6.88 5.07 4.07
N SER A 382 -6.54 6.16 4.75
CA SER A 382 -5.17 6.66 4.86
C SER A 382 -4.17 5.68 5.50
N ALA A 383 -4.59 4.88 6.49
CA ALA A 383 -3.74 3.92 7.19
C ALA A 383 -3.82 2.48 6.65
N ILE A 384 -4.62 2.20 5.61
CA ILE A 384 -4.82 0.83 5.08
C ILE A 384 -3.52 0.21 4.57
N GLY A 385 -2.60 1.03 4.03
CA GLY A 385 -1.29 0.57 3.61
C GLY A 385 -0.45 -0.01 4.76
N ALA A 386 -0.56 0.59 5.96
CA ALA A 386 0.10 0.06 7.15
C ALA A 386 -0.49 -1.30 7.54
N PHE A 387 -1.82 -1.45 7.53
CA PHE A 387 -2.45 -2.75 7.74
C PHE A 387 -2.01 -3.79 6.70
N ALA A 388 -1.84 -3.41 5.44
CA ALA A 388 -1.38 -4.31 4.38
C ALA A 388 0.03 -4.89 4.67
N LEU A 389 0.91 -4.17 5.38
CA LEU A 389 2.20 -4.70 5.82
C LEU A 389 2.02 -5.87 6.82
N ALA A 390 1.14 -5.73 7.80
CA ALA A 390 0.84 -6.79 8.76
C ALA A 390 0.15 -7.98 8.06
N LYS A 391 -0.81 -7.71 7.16
CA LYS A 391 -1.47 -8.74 6.34
C LYS A 391 -0.46 -9.53 5.51
N ARG A 392 0.47 -8.85 4.84
CA ARG A 392 1.58 -9.48 4.11
C ARG A 392 2.41 -10.37 5.03
N ALA A 393 2.74 -9.90 6.23
CA ALA A 393 3.52 -10.68 7.18
C ALA A 393 2.79 -11.94 7.69
N MET A 394 1.46 -11.92 7.75
CA MET A 394 0.64 -13.12 7.97
C MET A 394 0.72 -14.07 6.78
N LEU A 395 0.51 -13.56 5.56
CA LEU A 395 0.43 -14.38 4.35
C LEU A 395 1.78 -14.95 3.88
N ASN A 396 2.91 -14.34 4.25
CA ASN A 396 4.25 -14.87 3.98
C ASN A 396 4.84 -15.69 5.15
N GLY A 397 4.07 -15.87 6.23
CA GLY A 397 4.42 -16.72 7.36
C GLY A 397 5.24 -16.06 8.47
N VAL A 398 5.77 -14.84 8.27
CA VAL A 398 6.63 -14.17 9.28
C VAL A 398 5.86 -13.89 10.58
N LEU A 399 4.69 -13.25 10.48
CA LEU A 399 3.86 -12.99 11.65
C LEU A 399 3.12 -14.26 12.11
N LEU A 400 2.67 -15.08 11.17
CA LEU A 400 1.98 -16.34 11.44
C LEU A 400 2.83 -17.27 12.32
N GLN A 401 4.12 -17.45 12.00
CA GLN A 401 5.00 -18.31 12.78
C GLN A 401 5.18 -17.79 14.22
N ARG A 402 5.36 -16.48 14.39
CA ARG A 402 5.47 -15.88 15.73
C ARG A 402 4.23 -16.11 16.58
N LEU A 403 3.04 -16.04 15.97
CA LEU A 403 1.77 -16.31 16.64
C LEU A 403 1.58 -17.79 17.00
N LEU A 404 2.19 -18.71 16.26
CA LEU A 404 2.15 -20.16 16.56
C LEU A 404 3.18 -20.57 17.62
N GLU A 405 4.19 -19.73 17.88
CA GLU A 405 5.24 -19.97 18.88
C GLU A 405 4.97 -19.26 20.22
N SER A 406 4.03 -18.30 20.24
CA SER A 406 3.57 -17.59 21.44
C SER A 406 2.48 -18.36 22.17
#